data_a480ad0f0529c145dba1eb1186bfc7ef
#
_entry.id   a480ad0f0529c145dba1eb1186bfc7ef
#
_cell.length_a   1.000
_cell.length_b   1.000
_cell.length_c   1.000
_cell.angle_alpha   90.00
_cell.angle_beta   90.00
_cell.angle_gamma   90.00
#
_symmetry.space_group_name_H-M   'P 1'
#
loop_
_entity.id
_entity.type
_entity.pdbx_description
1 polymer ?
#
loop_
_entity_poly.entity_id
_entity_poly.type
_entity_poly.pdbx_seq_one_letter_code
_entity_poly.pdbx_strand_id
1 'polypeptide(L)'
;MREPVTWDRVADPAGIAAVVHPGWVQRALTAEDWRGFPGNEPGGGEGVARVERIVQQIFDKLAELHITYVYEPAESVPGAQRVRAVDEVLSLGQATCLDMCATFCSAALDAGIYPLVLTVRQEERRRHALVLVPVDLRWSFG
;
A
#
# COMPACT_ATOMS: atom_id res chain seq x y z
N MET A 1 10.63 -1.13 -16.32
CA MET A 1 10.77 0.05 -15.42
C MET A 1 9.47 0.83 -15.51
N ARG A 2 8.82 1.06 -14.39
CA ARG A 2 7.60 1.85 -14.37
C ARG A 2 7.92 3.33 -14.57
N GLU A 3 7.03 4.03 -15.27
CA GLU A 3 7.17 5.47 -15.42
C GLU A 3 6.94 6.17 -14.07
N PRO A 4 7.65 7.28 -13.81
CA PRO A 4 7.41 8.09 -12.64
C PRO A 4 5.96 8.61 -12.63
N VAL A 5 5.34 8.63 -11.47
CA VAL A 5 4.02 9.23 -11.27
C VAL A 5 4.14 10.54 -10.51
N THR A 6 3.35 11.52 -10.85
CA THR A 6 3.28 12.75 -10.07
C THR A 6 2.45 12.52 -8.81
N TRP A 7 2.81 13.20 -7.74
CA TRP A 7 2.06 13.13 -6.49
C TRP A 7 0.60 13.58 -6.64
N ASP A 8 0.35 14.55 -7.50
CA ASP A 8 -1.00 15.00 -7.79
C ASP A 8 -1.82 13.90 -8.49
N ARG A 9 -1.17 13.11 -9.33
CA ARG A 9 -1.82 11.97 -9.99
C ARG A 9 -2.08 10.81 -9.02
N VAL A 10 -1.23 10.62 -8.03
CA VAL A 10 -1.47 9.61 -6.99
C VAL A 10 -2.71 9.95 -6.15
N ALA A 11 -2.98 11.23 -5.95
CA ALA A 11 -4.19 11.68 -5.25
C ALA A 11 -5.48 11.49 -6.06
N ASP A 12 -5.37 11.19 -7.36
CA ASP A 12 -6.50 10.90 -8.25
C ASP A 12 -6.80 9.39 -8.22
N PRO A 13 -8.07 8.96 -8.19
CA PRO A 13 -8.45 7.54 -8.24
C PRO A 13 -7.83 6.76 -9.41
N ALA A 14 -7.73 7.37 -10.59
CA ALA A 14 -7.09 6.73 -11.74
C ALA A 14 -5.57 6.56 -11.56
N GLY A 15 -4.93 7.51 -10.89
CA GLY A 15 -3.50 7.44 -10.59
C GLY A 15 -3.18 6.38 -9.56
N ILE A 16 -3.96 6.28 -8.50
CA ILE A 16 -3.75 5.26 -7.48
C ILE A 16 -4.00 3.85 -8.04
N ALA A 17 -4.98 3.68 -8.91
CA ALA A 17 -5.25 2.40 -9.57
C ALA A 17 -4.08 1.91 -10.44
N ALA A 18 -3.20 2.81 -10.87
CA ALA A 18 -2.01 2.43 -11.63
C ALA A 18 -0.90 1.82 -10.75
N VAL A 19 -0.92 2.07 -9.44
CA VAL A 19 0.14 1.64 -8.51
C VAL A 19 -0.35 0.68 -7.44
N VAL A 20 -1.66 0.52 -7.30
CA VAL A 20 -2.29 -0.38 -6.32
C VAL A 20 -3.17 -1.38 -7.06
N HIS A 21 -2.97 -2.66 -6.83
CA HIS A 21 -3.72 -3.69 -7.52
C HIS A 21 -3.93 -4.94 -6.66
N PRO A 22 -5.14 -5.51 -6.64
CA PRO A 22 -5.38 -6.78 -5.97
C PRO A 22 -4.48 -7.90 -6.53
N GLY A 23 -4.06 -8.80 -5.68
CA GLY A 23 -3.28 -9.97 -6.05
C GLY A 23 -1.80 -9.73 -6.31
N TRP A 24 -1.31 -8.50 -6.28
CA TRP A 24 0.11 -8.24 -6.52
C TRP A 24 1.01 -8.76 -5.40
N VAL A 25 0.61 -8.62 -4.16
CA VAL A 25 1.37 -9.14 -3.03
C VAL A 25 1.43 -10.67 -3.09
N GLN A 26 0.30 -11.31 -3.34
CA GLN A 26 0.23 -12.76 -3.46
C GLN A 26 1.14 -13.30 -4.57
N ARG A 27 1.18 -12.63 -5.72
CA ARG A 27 2.04 -13.05 -6.84
C ARG A 27 3.53 -12.83 -6.59
N ALA A 28 3.85 -11.86 -5.75
CA ALA A 28 5.24 -11.50 -5.47
C ALA A 28 5.87 -12.35 -4.37
N LEU A 29 5.07 -13.03 -3.57
CA LEU A 29 5.54 -13.84 -2.46
C LEU A 29 5.51 -15.33 -2.79
N THR A 30 6.39 -16.07 -2.13
CA THR A 30 6.30 -17.54 -2.16
C THR A 30 5.05 -18.00 -1.42
N ALA A 31 4.63 -19.24 -1.65
CA ALA A 31 3.49 -19.81 -0.95
C ALA A 31 3.68 -19.84 0.59
N GLU A 32 4.92 -19.95 1.05
CA GLU A 32 5.25 -19.93 2.46
C GLU A 32 5.14 -18.51 3.04
N ASP A 33 5.73 -17.55 2.34
CA ASP A 33 5.66 -16.15 2.75
C ASP A 33 4.23 -15.62 2.73
N TRP A 34 3.43 -16.06 1.77
CA TRP A 34 2.03 -15.64 1.63
C TRP A 34 1.13 -16.13 2.77
N ARG A 35 1.44 -17.25 3.40
CA ARG A 35 0.59 -17.81 4.48
C ARG A 35 0.35 -16.86 5.64
N GLY A 36 1.19 -15.88 5.82
CA GLY A 36 1.02 -14.90 6.88
C GLY A 36 0.12 -13.71 6.51
N PHE A 37 -0.27 -13.57 5.25
CA PHE A 37 -1.15 -12.50 4.83
C PHE A 37 -2.61 -12.92 4.86
N PRO A 38 -3.51 -12.04 5.30
CA PRO A 38 -4.94 -12.30 5.27
C PRO A 38 -5.44 -12.24 3.81
N GLY A 39 -5.58 -13.36 3.16
CA GLY A 39 -6.04 -13.40 1.78
C GLY A 39 -7.34 -14.15 1.58
N ASN A 40 -7.43 -15.34 2.13
CA ASN A 40 -8.52 -16.27 1.90
C ASN A 40 -9.01 -16.96 3.16
N GLU A 41 -8.79 -16.40 4.32
CA GLU A 41 -9.33 -17.00 5.54
C GLU A 41 -10.85 -16.85 5.57
N PRO A 42 -11.58 -17.94 5.71
CA PRO A 42 -13.03 -17.86 5.84
C PRO A 42 -13.38 -17.01 7.06
N GLY A 43 -14.10 -15.96 6.80
CA GLY A 43 -14.66 -14.97 7.67
C GLY A 43 -14.52 -15.15 9.17
N GLY A 44 -13.52 -14.58 9.72
CA GLY A 44 -13.42 -14.44 11.16
C GLY A 44 -14.01 -13.13 11.61
N GLY A 45 -15.27 -13.08 11.89
CA GLY A 45 -15.91 -11.91 12.47
C GLY A 45 -16.32 -10.84 11.45
N GLU A 46 -17.31 -10.08 11.81
CA GLU A 46 -17.83 -8.97 11.02
C GLU A 46 -17.47 -7.62 11.67
N GLY A 47 -17.40 -6.58 10.85
CA GLY A 47 -17.32 -5.21 11.32
C GLY A 47 -15.91 -4.73 11.69
N VAL A 48 -15.87 -3.79 12.63
CA VAL A 48 -14.65 -3.05 13.03
C VAL A 48 -13.52 -3.97 13.46
N ALA A 49 -13.82 -4.94 14.32
CA ALA A 49 -12.81 -5.86 14.86
C ALA A 49 -12.14 -6.70 13.76
N ARG A 50 -12.89 -7.08 12.72
CA ARG A 50 -12.32 -7.79 11.57
C ARG A 50 -11.34 -6.91 10.79
N VAL A 51 -11.73 -5.69 10.51
CA VAL A 51 -10.87 -4.75 9.77
C VAL A 51 -9.60 -4.45 10.56
N GLU A 52 -9.71 -4.17 11.84
CA GLU A 52 -8.55 -3.92 12.71
C GLU A 52 -7.59 -5.10 12.74
N ARG A 53 -8.10 -6.31 12.85
CA ARG A 53 -7.28 -7.52 12.83
C ARG A 53 -6.54 -7.70 11.50
N ILE A 54 -7.21 -7.48 10.38
CA ILE A 54 -6.61 -7.59 9.04
C ILE A 54 -5.51 -6.54 8.87
N VAL A 55 -5.77 -5.31 9.25
CA VAL A 55 -4.78 -4.22 9.20
C VAL A 55 -3.55 -4.58 10.04
N GLN A 56 -3.76 -5.08 11.25
CA GLN A 56 -2.66 -5.48 12.13
C GLN A 56 -1.86 -6.64 11.54
N GLN A 57 -2.52 -7.63 10.97
CA GLN A 57 -1.85 -8.76 10.33
C GLN A 57 -1.00 -8.34 9.13
N ILE A 58 -1.51 -7.45 8.29
CA ILE A 58 -0.74 -6.90 7.16
C ILE A 58 0.48 -6.14 7.67
N PHE A 59 0.28 -5.27 8.66
CA PHE A 59 1.35 -4.49 9.26
C PHE A 59 2.45 -5.39 9.86
N ASP A 60 2.07 -6.36 10.67
CA ASP A 60 3.01 -7.28 11.31
C ASP A 60 3.79 -8.07 10.27
N LYS A 61 3.12 -8.52 9.22
CA LYS A 61 3.77 -9.30 8.17
C LYS A 61 4.77 -8.47 7.36
N LEU A 62 4.42 -7.25 7.02
CA LEU A 62 5.35 -6.34 6.34
C LEU A 62 6.54 -5.98 7.25
N ALA A 63 6.31 -5.83 8.56
CA ALA A 63 7.38 -5.59 9.52
C ALA A 63 8.36 -6.78 9.60
N GLU A 64 7.86 -8.01 9.55
CA GLU A 64 8.69 -9.23 9.53
C GLU A 64 9.62 -9.31 8.31
N LEU A 65 9.23 -8.70 7.20
CA LEU A 65 10.03 -8.70 5.97
C LEU A 65 11.24 -7.76 6.04
N HIS A 66 11.35 -6.95 7.10
CA HIS A 66 12.47 -6.03 7.33
C HIS A 66 12.78 -5.13 6.14
N ILE A 67 11.74 -4.57 5.53
CA ILE A 67 11.89 -3.67 4.39
C ILE A 67 12.57 -2.39 4.85
N THR A 68 13.67 -2.05 4.19
CA THR A 68 14.43 -0.85 4.50
C THR A 68 13.81 0.36 3.83
N TYR A 69 13.59 1.42 4.60
CA TYR A 69 13.14 2.69 4.06
C TYR A 69 14.25 3.36 3.25
N VAL A 70 13.92 3.79 2.05
CA VAL A 70 14.85 4.51 1.17
C VAL A 70 14.19 5.78 0.65
N TYR A 71 15.02 6.74 0.28
CA TYR A 71 14.57 7.97 -0.37
C TYR A 71 14.80 7.85 -1.88
N GLU A 72 13.81 8.28 -2.66
CA GLU A 72 14.00 8.35 -4.10
C GLU A 72 14.82 9.60 -4.46
N PRO A 73 15.75 9.46 -5.43
CA PRO A 73 16.41 10.63 -6.00
C PRO A 73 15.38 11.54 -6.68
N ALA A 74 15.68 12.81 -6.76
CA ALA A 74 14.84 13.76 -7.47
C ALA A 74 14.69 13.34 -8.94
N GLU A 75 13.45 13.24 -9.39
CA GLU A 75 13.15 12.94 -10.78
C GLU A 75 13.30 14.20 -11.65
N SER A 76 13.50 13.99 -12.94
CA SER A 76 13.59 15.07 -13.92
C SER A 76 12.29 15.86 -14.06
N VAL A 77 11.16 15.25 -13.71
CA VAL A 77 9.84 15.89 -13.70
C VAL A 77 9.55 16.37 -12.27
N PRO A 78 9.37 17.68 -12.04
CA PRO A 78 9.05 18.19 -10.71
C PRO A 78 7.79 17.56 -10.13
N GLY A 79 7.87 17.15 -8.87
CA GLY A 79 6.74 16.52 -8.18
C GLY A 79 6.44 15.08 -8.61
N ALA A 80 7.29 14.47 -9.43
CA ALA A 80 7.17 13.07 -9.82
C ALA A 80 8.06 12.18 -8.96
N GLN A 81 7.62 10.95 -8.78
CA GLN A 81 8.38 9.91 -8.10
C GLN A 81 8.16 8.58 -8.80
N ARG A 82 9.22 7.81 -8.95
CA ARG A 82 9.11 6.44 -9.40
C ARG A 82 8.55 5.57 -8.27
N VAL A 83 7.53 4.78 -8.58
CA VAL A 83 6.95 3.84 -7.64
C VAL A 83 7.43 2.44 -7.98
N ARG A 84 8.04 1.77 -7.00
CA ARG A 84 8.46 0.37 -7.16
C ARG A 84 7.24 -0.52 -7.27
N ALA A 85 7.32 -1.52 -8.14
CA ALA A 85 6.34 -2.57 -8.17
C ALA A 85 6.39 -3.39 -6.86
N VAL A 86 5.27 -4.01 -6.49
CA VAL A 86 5.19 -4.81 -5.26
C VAL A 86 6.24 -5.92 -5.24
N ASP A 87 6.46 -6.60 -6.36
CA ASP A 87 7.51 -7.63 -6.49
C ASP A 87 8.92 -7.08 -6.26
N GLU A 88 9.21 -5.88 -6.72
CA GLU A 88 10.49 -5.21 -6.44
C GLU A 88 10.63 -4.88 -4.95
N VAL A 89 9.59 -4.33 -4.32
CA VAL A 89 9.60 -4.02 -2.88
C VAL A 89 9.88 -5.27 -2.06
N LEU A 90 9.17 -6.37 -2.35
CA LEU A 90 9.27 -7.59 -1.58
C LEU A 90 10.56 -8.38 -1.86
N SER A 91 11.07 -8.35 -3.08
CA SER A 91 12.31 -9.05 -3.43
C SER A 91 13.57 -8.28 -3.05
N LEU A 92 13.58 -6.95 -3.21
CA LEU A 92 14.74 -6.12 -2.88
C LEU A 92 14.78 -5.71 -1.41
N GLY A 93 13.66 -5.76 -0.73
CA GLY A 93 13.56 -5.32 0.66
C GLY A 93 13.79 -3.83 0.85
N GLN A 94 13.43 -3.01 -0.15
CA GLN A 94 13.57 -1.56 -0.12
C GLN A 94 12.31 -0.88 -0.61
N ALA A 95 11.90 0.18 0.06
CA ALA A 95 10.70 0.93 -0.28
C ALA A 95 10.76 2.37 0.21
N THR A 96 10.14 3.25 -0.55
CA THR A 96 9.76 4.59 -0.10
C THR A 96 8.42 4.54 0.65
N CYS A 97 7.99 5.65 1.23
CA CYS A 97 6.67 5.72 1.85
C CYS A 97 5.54 5.42 0.85
N LEU A 98 5.67 5.88 -0.39
CA LEU A 98 4.66 5.64 -1.42
C LEU A 98 4.66 4.16 -1.87
N ASP A 99 5.83 3.54 -2.01
CA ASP A 99 5.97 2.12 -2.31
C ASP A 99 5.31 1.25 -1.23
N MET A 100 5.55 1.58 0.04
CA MET A 100 4.95 0.86 1.17
C MET A 100 3.43 1.02 1.21
N CYS A 101 2.93 2.23 0.96
CA CYS A 101 1.50 2.47 0.86
C CYS A 101 0.86 1.62 -0.25
N ALA A 102 1.48 1.59 -1.43
CA ALA A 102 0.98 0.79 -2.55
C ALA A 102 0.99 -0.71 -2.24
N THR A 103 2.04 -1.20 -1.58
CA THR A 103 2.15 -2.61 -1.16
C THR A 103 1.08 -2.96 -0.12
N PHE A 104 0.93 -2.13 0.90
CA PHE A 104 -0.09 -2.32 1.94
C PHE A 104 -1.49 -2.30 1.35
N CYS A 105 -1.80 -1.34 0.49
CA CYS A 105 -3.10 -1.23 -0.16
C CYS A 105 -3.41 -2.45 -1.04
N SER A 106 -2.42 -2.98 -1.73
CA SER A 106 -2.59 -4.19 -2.53
C SER A 106 -2.96 -5.40 -1.67
N ALA A 107 -2.29 -5.57 -0.52
CA ALA A 107 -2.62 -6.61 0.45
C ALA A 107 -4.01 -6.41 1.07
N ALA A 108 -4.37 -5.18 1.39
CA ALA A 108 -5.67 -4.84 1.95
C ALA A 108 -6.82 -5.15 0.98
N LEU A 109 -6.65 -4.82 -0.29
CA LEU A 109 -7.64 -5.16 -1.33
C LEU A 109 -7.79 -6.67 -1.49
N ASP A 110 -6.70 -7.43 -1.40
CA ASP A 110 -6.76 -8.90 -1.42
C ASP A 110 -7.58 -9.47 -0.26
N ALA A 111 -7.51 -8.82 0.89
CA ALA A 111 -8.25 -9.20 2.08
C ALA A 111 -9.72 -8.70 2.08
N GLY A 112 -10.12 -8.00 1.03
CA GLY A 112 -11.49 -7.48 0.89
C GLY A 112 -11.80 -6.25 1.72
N ILE A 113 -10.78 -5.50 2.14
CA ILE A 113 -10.94 -4.19 2.80
C ILE A 113 -10.57 -3.07 1.85
N TYR A 114 -11.09 -1.87 2.11
CA TYR A 114 -10.94 -0.72 1.22
C TYR A 114 -9.99 0.31 1.81
N PRO A 115 -8.71 0.32 1.40
CA PRO A 115 -7.76 1.32 1.86
C PRO A 115 -7.92 2.62 1.09
N LEU A 116 -7.55 3.71 1.75
CA LEU A 116 -7.41 5.03 1.14
C LEU A 116 -5.95 5.45 1.28
N VAL A 117 -5.42 6.12 0.28
CA VAL A 117 -4.09 6.73 0.38
C VAL A 117 -4.26 8.23 0.61
N LEU A 118 -3.67 8.68 1.71
CA LEU A 118 -3.59 10.10 2.03
C LEU A 118 -2.20 10.61 1.67
N THR A 119 -2.13 11.60 0.81
CA THR A 119 -0.89 12.29 0.51
C THR A 119 -0.81 13.58 1.30
N VAL A 120 0.29 13.79 2.00
CA VAL A 120 0.53 14.96 2.84
C VAL A 120 1.69 15.73 2.26
N ARG A 121 1.51 17.04 2.14
CA ARG A 121 2.57 17.95 1.74
C ARG A 121 3.07 18.69 2.99
N GLN A 122 4.29 18.39 3.38
CA GLN A 122 5.01 19.11 4.42
C GLN A 122 6.01 20.04 3.75
N GLU A 123 5.86 21.33 3.90
CA GLU A 123 6.73 22.33 3.26
C GLU A 123 6.88 22.09 1.73
N GLU A 124 7.55 22.95 1.02
CA GLU A 124 7.56 22.92 -0.45
C GLU A 124 8.21 21.68 -1.08
N ARG A 125 8.92 20.86 -0.31
CA ARG A 125 9.75 19.78 -0.86
C ARG A 125 9.51 18.39 -0.28
N ARG A 126 8.72 18.27 0.79
CA ARG A 126 8.48 16.96 1.42
C ARG A 126 7.04 16.50 1.23
N ARG A 127 6.91 15.44 0.51
CA ARG A 127 5.64 14.73 0.36
C ARG A 127 5.69 13.42 1.11
N HIS A 128 4.57 13.05 1.69
CA HIS A 128 4.44 11.81 2.44
C HIS A 128 3.13 11.13 2.08
N ALA A 129 3.13 9.82 2.11
CA ALA A 129 1.95 9.01 1.88
C ALA A 129 1.63 8.19 3.12
N LEU A 130 0.36 8.10 3.43
CA LEU A 130 -0.19 7.33 4.54
C LEU A 130 -1.35 6.48 4.05
N VAL A 131 -1.58 5.35 4.69
CA VAL A 131 -2.76 4.53 4.44
C VAL A 131 -3.79 4.77 5.52
N LEU A 132 -5.02 5.03 5.11
CA LEU A 132 -6.19 5.09 5.96
C LEU A 132 -7.09 3.91 5.62
N VAL A 133 -7.55 3.21 6.64
CA VAL A 133 -8.50 2.13 6.44
C VAL A 133 -9.77 2.45 7.20
N PRO A 134 -10.89 2.71 6.51
CA PRO A 134 -12.17 2.88 7.16
C PRO A 134 -12.59 1.60 7.86
N VAL A 135 -12.85 1.69 9.16
CA VAL A 135 -13.27 0.53 9.96
C VAL A 135 -14.78 0.31 9.91
N ASP A 136 -15.53 1.33 9.52
CA ASP A 136 -16.98 1.26 9.39
C ASP A 136 -17.41 1.98 8.11
N LEU A 137 -17.99 1.23 7.18
CA LEU A 137 -18.49 1.77 5.91
C LEU A 137 -19.74 2.64 6.09
N ARG A 138 -20.29 2.75 7.31
CA ARG A 138 -21.36 3.72 7.58
C ARG A 138 -20.90 5.18 7.49
N TRP A 139 -19.61 5.41 7.35
CA TRP A 139 -19.04 6.68 6.92
C TRP A 139 -19.23 6.90 5.41
N SER A 140 -20.13 6.17 4.81
CA SER A 140 -20.48 6.40 3.43
C SER A 140 -20.93 7.86 3.28
N PHE A 141 -20.17 8.59 2.57
CA PHE A 141 -20.40 9.81 1.86
C PHE A 141 -21.89 10.16 1.70
N GLY A 142 -22.52 10.56 2.78
CA GLY A 142 -23.89 11.02 2.76
C GLY A 142 -23.96 12.47 3.14
#